data_39a62e5b8a1518e9a3507e9332c75bc9
#
_entry.id   39a62e5b8a1518e9a3507e9332c75bc9
#
_cell.length_a   1.000
_cell.length_b   1.000
_cell.length_c   1.000
_cell.angle_alpha   90.00
_cell.angle_beta   90.00
_cell.angle_gamma   90.00
#
_symmetry.space_group_name_H-M   'P 1'
#
loop_
_entity.id
_entity.type
_entity.pdbx_description
1 polymer ?
#
loop_
_entity_poly.entity_id
_entity_poly.type
_entity_poly.pdbx_seq_one_letter_code
_entity_poly.pdbx_strand_id
1 'polypeptide(L)'
;MPVTPTFLWHDYETFGAVPRRDRPAQFAGIRTDAELNEIGEPVELFCQPSNDWLPDPVSCLITGITPQQCARQGIPEYRFAQAIERELGTPGTIGVGYNTIRF
;
A
#
# COMPACT_ATOMS: atom_id res chain seq x y z
N MET A 1 19.45 -22.53 7.05
CA MET A 1 20.07 -21.49 6.20
C MET A 1 19.53 -20.15 6.56
N PRO A 2 20.37 -19.16 6.81
CA PRO A 2 19.88 -17.81 7.03
C PRO A 2 19.22 -17.27 5.76
N VAL A 3 18.14 -16.50 5.97
CA VAL A 3 17.44 -15.85 4.88
C VAL A 3 18.19 -14.57 4.52
N THR A 4 18.44 -14.36 3.22
CA THR A 4 19.04 -13.13 2.74
C THR A 4 18.04 -11.98 2.91
N PRO A 5 18.42 -10.88 3.59
CA PRO A 5 17.47 -9.78 3.78
C PRO A 5 17.17 -9.08 2.47
N THR A 6 15.90 -8.68 2.32
CA THR A 6 15.45 -7.81 1.23
C THR A 6 14.76 -6.60 1.82
N PHE A 7 14.73 -5.52 1.06
CA PHE A 7 14.06 -4.29 1.45
C PHE A 7 12.80 -4.11 0.62
N LEU A 8 11.68 -3.88 1.28
CA LEU A 8 10.43 -3.54 0.61
C LEU A 8 10.18 -2.05 0.79
N TRP A 9 10.52 -1.29 -0.22
CA TRP A 9 10.29 0.15 -0.28
C TRP A 9 8.84 0.37 -0.63
N HIS A 10 8.06 0.98 0.26
CA HIS A 10 6.62 1.07 0.05
C HIS A 10 6.06 2.40 0.51
N ASP A 11 4.91 2.73 -0.05
CA ASP A 11 4.15 3.93 0.29
C ASP A 11 2.66 3.61 0.21
N TYR A 12 1.87 4.35 0.98
CA TYR A 12 0.42 4.25 0.99
C TYR A 12 -0.18 5.57 0.55
N GLU A 13 -1.28 5.48 -0.19
CA GLU A 13 -2.16 6.62 -0.41
C GLU A 13 -3.50 6.33 0.24
N THR A 14 -4.09 7.34 0.84
CA THR A 14 -5.39 7.23 1.50
C THR A 14 -6.39 8.15 0.85
N PHE A 15 -7.68 7.91 1.15
CA PHE A 15 -8.75 8.78 0.67
C PHE A 15 -8.90 10.06 1.49
N GLY A 16 -8.05 10.28 2.49
CA GLY A 16 -8.06 11.47 3.33
C GLY A 16 -6.76 11.62 4.10
N ALA A 17 -6.60 12.76 4.81
CA ALA A 17 -5.38 13.09 5.52
C ALA A 17 -5.34 12.60 6.96
N VAL A 18 -6.43 12.02 7.47
CA VAL A 18 -6.54 11.58 8.87
C VAL A 18 -6.45 10.05 8.92
N PRO A 19 -5.30 9.46 9.32
CA PRO A 19 -5.09 8.01 9.25
C PRO A 19 -6.09 7.18 10.07
N ARG A 20 -6.60 7.72 11.18
CA ARG A 20 -7.56 7.01 12.03
C ARG A 20 -8.95 6.94 11.41
N ARG A 21 -9.29 7.91 10.57
CA ARG A 21 -10.62 8.06 9.97
C ARG A 21 -10.65 7.58 8.53
N ASP A 22 -9.60 7.89 7.78
CA ASP A 22 -9.61 7.74 6.34
C ASP A 22 -9.05 6.39 5.92
N ARG A 23 -9.73 5.76 4.96
CA ARG A 23 -9.43 4.41 4.51
C ARG A 23 -8.28 4.40 3.51
N PRO A 24 -7.54 3.28 3.40
CA PRO A 24 -6.49 3.17 2.39
C PRO A 24 -7.08 3.17 0.98
N ALA A 25 -6.35 3.74 0.03
CA ALA A 25 -6.71 3.76 -1.38
C ALA A 25 -5.73 2.97 -2.23
N GLN A 26 -4.44 3.06 -1.93
CA GLN A 26 -3.39 2.42 -2.73
C GLN A 26 -2.22 2.02 -1.85
N PHE A 27 -1.59 0.91 -2.22
CA PHE A 27 -0.28 0.50 -1.72
C PHE A 27 0.62 0.29 -2.93
N ALA A 28 1.83 0.83 -2.88
CA ALA A 28 2.85 0.63 -3.90
C ALA A 28 4.15 0.19 -3.23
N GLY A 29 4.81 -0.81 -3.78
CA GLY A 29 6.04 -1.32 -3.20
C GLY A 29 7.01 -1.84 -4.24
N ILE A 30 8.29 -1.66 -3.96
CA ILE A 30 9.38 -2.20 -4.77
C ILE A 30 10.33 -2.93 -3.83
N ARG A 31 10.65 -4.17 -4.17
CA ARG A 31 11.57 -4.99 -3.38
C ARG A 31 12.97 -4.91 -3.98
N THR A 32 13.97 -4.71 -3.13
CA THR A 32 15.37 -4.68 -3.56
C THR A 32 16.24 -5.55 -2.66
N ASP A 33 17.44 -5.85 -3.15
CA ASP A 33 18.51 -6.38 -2.31
C ASP A 33 19.27 -5.23 -1.62
N ALA A 34 20.36 -5.58 -0.92
CA ALA A 34 21.17 -4.60 -0.18
C ALA A 34 21.90 -3.63 -1.11
N GLU A 35 22.12 -3.99 -2.37
CA GLU A 35 22.76 -3.15 -3.38
C GLU A 35 21.75 -2.35 -4.21
N LEU A 36 20.48 -2.35 -3.80
CA LEU A 36 19.40 -1.64 -4.44
C LEU A 36 19.01 -2.18 -5.83
N ASN A 37 19.32 -3.43 -6.10
CA ASN A 37 18.82 -4.10 -7.30
C ASN A 37 17.40 -4.57 -7.08
N GLU A 38 16.49 -4.27 -8.01
CA GLU A 38 15.11 -4.71 -7.91
C GLU A 38 14.99 -6.22 -7.97
N ILE A 39 14.12 -6.78 -7.11
CA ILE A 39 13.82 -8.20 -7.06
C ILE A 39 12.34 -8.37 -7.38
N GLY A 40 12.03 -9.11 -8.45
CA GLY A 40 10.66 -9.36 -8.87
C GLY A 40 9.99 -8.13 -9.45
N GLU A 41 8.65 -8.19 -9.54
CA GLU A 41 7.86 -7.10 -10.11
C GLU A 41 7.44 -6.11 -9.03
N PRO A 42 7.32 -4.82 -9.36
CA PRO A 42 6.72 -3.86 -8.44
C PRO A 42 5.30 -4.27 -8.06
N VAL A 43 4.94 -4.00 -6.81
CA VAL A 43 3.60 -4.28 -6.31
C VAL A 43 2.79 -2.99 -6.32
N GLU A 44 1.61 -3.04 -6.93
CA GLU A 44 0.67 -1.93 -6.87
C GLU A 44 -0.73 -2.49 -6.62
N LEU A 45 -1.34 -2.05 -5.52
CA LEU A 45 -2.64 -2.54 -5.10
C LEU A 45 -3.56 -1.35 -4.84
N PHE A 46 -4.79 -1.45 -5.34
CA PHE A 46 -5.85 -0.49 -5.03
C PHE A 46 -6.87 -1.15 -4.13
N CYS A 47 -7.39 -0.38 -3.18
CA CYS A 47 -8.40 -0.83 -2.25
C CYS A 47 -9.76 -0.30 -2.68
N GLN A 48 -10.78 -1.18 -2.72
CA GLN A 48 -12.14 -0.75 -3.02
C GLN A 48 -12.66 0.17 -1.92
N PRO A 49 -13.31 1.29 -2.27
CA PRO A 49 -13.90 2.16 -1.27
C PRO A 49 -15.08 1.47 -0.58
N SER A 50 -15.29 1.79 0.70
CA SER A 50 -16.41 1.30 1.48
C SER A 50 -17.68 2.04 1.05
N ASN A 51 -18.82 1.31 1.02
CA ASN A 51 -20.10 1.89 0.62
C ASN A 51 -20.66 2.90 1.62
N ASP A 52 -20.23 2.83 2.86
CA ASP A 52 -20.72 3.68 3.93
C ASP A 52 -19.76 4.83 4.28
N TRP A 53 -18.82 5.11 3.40
CA TRP A 53 -17.76 6.08 3.66
C TRP A 53 -17.50 6.93 2.41
N LEU A 54 -17.39 8.24 2.62
CA LEU A 54 -17.13 9.18 1.53
C LEU A 54 -15.65 9.59 1.54
N PRO A 55 -14.95 9.39 0.41
CA PRO A 55 -13.58 9.87 0.27
C PRO A 55 -13.49 11.40 0.36
N ASP A 56 -12.37 11.90 0.86
CA ASP A 56 -12.08 13.32 0.88
C ASP A 56 -11.75 13.78 -0.55
N PRO A 57 -12.53 14.71 -1.13
CA PRO A 57 -12.26 15.20 -2.48
C PRO A 57 -10.89 15.85 -2.64
N VAL A 58 -10.40 16.53 -1.60
CA VAL A 58 -9.08 17.16 -1.64
C VAL A 58 -7.98 16.12 -1.77
N SER A 59 -8.09 15.02 -1.02
CA SER A 59 -7.13 13.92 -1.14
C SER A 59 -7.15 13.30 -2.53
N CYS A 60 -8.32 13.13 -3.13
CA CYS A 60 -8.43 12.64 -4.50
C CYS A 60 -7.72 13.55 -5.50
N LEU A 61 -7.83 14.87 -5.31
CA LEU A 61 -7.14 15.83 -6.17
C LEU A 61 -5.63 15.78 -6.00
N ILE A 62 -5.15 15.60 -4.78
CA ILE A 62 -3.71 15.57 -4.48
C ILE A 62 -3.06 14.28 -4.99
N THR A 63 -3.70 13.14 -4.73
CA THR A 63 -3.12 11.84 -5.11
C THR A 63 -3.38 11.46 -6.55
N GLY A 64 -4.40 12.04 -7.18
CA GLY A 64 -4.86 11.63 -8.50
C GLY A 64 -5.62 10.32 -8.51
N ILE A 65 -5.88 9.73 -7.35
CA ILE A 65 -6.60 8.46 -7.23
C ILE A 65 -8.06 8.77 -6.94
N THR A 66 -8.96 8.28 -7.81
CA THR A 66 -10.40 8.49 -7.65
C THR A 66 -11.08 7.28 -7.05
N PRO A 67 -12.22 7.46 -6.35
CA PRO A 67 -13.01 6.31 -5.89
C PRO A 67 -13.44 5.40 -7.04
N GLN A 68 -13.72 5.96 -8.21
CA GLN A 68 -14.11 5.19 -9.39
C GLN A 68 -12.97 4.28 -9.85
N GLN A 69 -11.73 4.77 -9.83
CA GLN A 69 -10.56 3.96 -10.17
C GLN A 69 -10.41 2.80 -9.18
N CYS A 70 -10.54 3.09 -7.88
CA CYS A 70 -10.45 2.05 -6.86
C CYS A 70 -11.60 1.05 -6.93
N ALA A 71 -12.79 1.49 -7.33
CA ALA A 71 -13.92 0.58 -7.52
C ALA A 71 -13.68 -0.38 -8.68
N ARG A 72 -13.03 0.07 -9.75
CA ARG A 72 -12.76 -0.77 -10.93
C ARG A 72 -11.54 -1.66 -10.77
N GLN A 73 -10.46 -1.14 -10.16
CA GLN A 73 -9.17 -1.80 -10.09
C GLN A 73 -8.86 -2.36 -8.70
N GLY A 74 -9.64 -1.96 -7.70
CA GLY A 74 -9.37 -2.30 -6.33
C GLY A 74 -9.88 -3.67 -5.92
N ILE A 75 -9.30 -4.18 -4.85
CA ILE A 75 -9.73 -5.41 -4.19
C ILE A 75 -10.37 -5.04 -2.85
N PRO A 76 -11.21 -5.93 -2.28
CA PRO A 76 -11.80 -5.67 -0.96
C PRO A 76 -10.73 -5.39 0.09
N GLU A 77 -11.05 -4.55 1.07
CA GLU A 77 -10.09 -4.10 2.08
C GLU A 77 -9.39 -5.25 2.79
N TYR A 78 -10.12 -6.33 3.11
CA TYR A 78 -9.52 -7.47 3.78
C TYR A 78 -8.47 -8.18 2.90
N ARG A 79 -8.70 -8.26 1.59
CA ARG A 79 -7.72 -8.82 0.64
C ARG A 79 -6.54 -7.89 0.43
N PHE A 80 -6.80 -6.58 0.41
CA PHE A 80 -5.77 -5.56 0.34
C PHE A 80 -4.81 -5.70 1.53
N ALA A 81 -5.36 -5.79 2.75
CA ALA A 81 -4.57 -5.98 3.96
C ALA A 81 -3.81 -7.31 3.94
N GLN A 82 -4.43 -8.40 3.49
CA GLN A 82 -3.77 -9.70 3.39
C GLN A 82 -2.60 -9.69 2.40
N ALA A 83 -2.75 -9.01 1.27
CA ALA A 83 -1.68 -8.92 0.27
C ALA A 83 -0.48 -8.15 0.80
N ILE A 84 -0.72 -7.05 1.51
CA ILE A 84 0.34 -6.27 2.15
C ILE A 84 1.03 -7.08 3.23
N GLU A 85 0.26 -7.76 4.06
CA GLU A 85 0.79 -8.62 5.13
C GLU A 85 1.68 -9.74 4.55
N ARG A 86 1.29 -10.31 3.42
CA ARG A 86 2.08 -11.33 2.73
C ARG A 86 3.42 -10.78 2.25
N GLU A 87 3.41 -9.58 1.67
CA GLU A 87 4.64 -8.94 1.20
C GLU A 87 5.58 -8.59 2.35
N LEU A 88 5.06 -7.98 3.41
CA LEU A 88 5.85 -7.59 4.58
C LEU A 88 6.25 -8.80 5.42
N GLY A 89 5.45 -9.85 5.41
CA GLY A 89 5.70 -11.07 6.17
C GLY A 89 6.61 -12.07 5.48
N THR A 90 7.02 -11.81 4.26
CA THR A 90 7.99 -12.68 3.56
C THR A 90 9.29 -12.73 4.38
N PRO A 91 9.85 -13.93 4.65
CA PRO A 91 11.04 -14.05 5.49
C PRO A 91 12.19 -13.17 5.01
N GLY A 92 12.82 -12.47 5.97
CA GLY A 92 13.95 -11.58 5.67
C GLY A 92 13.55 -10.21 5.15
N THR A 93 12.25 -9.87 5.10
CA THR A 93 11.80 -8.57 4.60
C THR A 93 11.99 -7.48 5.65
N ILE A 94 12.61 -6.38 5.21
CA ILE A 94 12.72 -5.16 6.00
C ILE A 94 11.85 -4.12 5.30
N GLY A 95 10.79 -3.67 5.98
CA GLY A 95 9.90 -2.64 5.43
C GLY A 95 10.53 -1.26 5.55
N VAL A 96 10.53 -0.49 4.48
CA VAL A 96 11.04 0.88 4.44
C VAL A 96 9.95 1.77 3.85
N GLY A 97 9.48 2.73 4.64
CA GLY A 97 8.44 3.63 4.19
C GLY A 97 8.44 4.92 5.00
N TYR A 98 7.69 5.91 4.52
CA TYR A 98 7.54 7.17 5.20
C TYR A 98 6.30 7.14 6.10
N ASN A 99 6.47 7.47 7.39
CA ASN A 99 5.38 7.50 8.37
C ASN A 99 4.58 6.18 8.47
N THR A 100 5.24 5.05 8.28
CA THR A 100 4.57 3.73 8.27
C THR A 100 3.88 3.38 9.58
N ILE A 101 4.36 3.87 10.70
CA ILE A 101 3.76 3.58 12.01
C ILE A 101 2.42 4.31 12.22
N ARG A 102 2.03 5.23 11.33
CA ARG A 102 0.74 5.91 11.39
C ARG A 102 -0.39 5.11 10.75
N PHE A 103 -0.03 4.09 10.00
CA PHE A 103 -0.97 3.23 9.32
C PHE A 103 -0.96 1.84 9.95
#